data_d068c39518d59fef50ec28a4a5903518
#
_entry.id   d068c39518d59fef50ec28a4a5903518
#
_cell.length_a   1.000
_cell.length_b   1.000
_cell.length_c   1.000
_cell.angle_alpha   90.00
_cell.angle_beta   90.00
_cell.angle_gamma   90.00
#
_symmetry.space_group_name_H-M   'P 1'
#
loop_
_entity.id
_entity.type
_entity.pdbx_description
1 polymer ?
#
loop_
_entity_poly.entity_id
_entity_poly.type
_entity_poly.pdbx_seq_one_letter_code
_entity_poly.pdbx_strand_id
1 'polypeptide(L)'
;TRLPRAIRDVYKRQTYGYAKRLNKVDESRVEIDDVMFTTCAPDNPTWQINAKNIDINTDTGRGEAYNATLKVKNTPVLYLPYFNFPIDDRRTSGFLLPRGGFSTEGSFNVQLPYYFNLAPNYDATVTPTIFTDRNPMLTGEFRYLTEKFGYGSLTGSYLPNDKQYNDEDR
;
A
#
# COMPACT_ATOMS: atom_id res chain seq x y z
N THR A 1 -27.27 -20.18 13.48
CA THR A 1 -26.79 -18.90 14.04
C THR A 1 -26.28 -18.03 12.89
N ARG A 2 -27.01 -16.95 12.58
CA ARG A 2 -26.56 -16.02 11.50
C ARG A 2 -25.42 -15.16 12.05
N LEU A 3 -24.25 -15.19 11.39
CA LEU A 3 -23.12 -14.32 11.69
C LEU A 3 -23.53 -12.84 11.55
N PRO A 4 -23.04 -11.95 12.43
CA PRO A 4 -23.28 -10.51 12.34
C PRO A 4 -22.86 -9.93 10.98
N ARG A 5 -23.58 -8.90 10.51
CA ARG A 5 -23.36 -8.26 9.19
C ARG A 5 -21.91 -7.80 8.98
N ALA A 6 -21.27 -7.28 10.05
CA ALA A 6 -19.87 -6.82 10.02
C ALA A 6 -18.88 -7.96 9.70
N ILE A 7 -19.13 -9.17 10.17
CA ILE A 7 -18.28 -10.34 9.88
C ILE A 7 -18.49 -10.81 8.44
N ARG A 8 -19.70 -10.65 7.88
CA ARG A 8 -20.01 -11.04 6.50
C ARG A 8 -19.35 -10.09 5.49
N ASP A 9 -19.17 -8.83 5.83
CA ASP A 9 -18.53 -7.84 4.94
C ASP A 9 -17.00 -7.97 4.91
N VAL A 10 -16.38 -8.47 5.98
CA VAL A 10 -14.93 -8.82 6.00
C VAL A 10 -14.65 -10.04 5.11
N TYR A 11 -15.56 -11.01 5.03
CA TYR A 11 -15.40 -12.17 4.15
C TYR A 11 -15.60 -11.89 2.65
N LYS A 12 -16.11 -10.71 2.26
CA LYS A 12 -16.32 -10.35 0.85
C LYS A 12 -15.09 -9.77 0.15
N ARG A 13 -14.02 -9.47 0.86
CA ARG A 13 -12.75 -9.10 0.22
C ARG A 13 -11.99 -10.37 -0.13
N GLN A 14 -12.41 -11.00 -1.23
CA GLN A 14 -11.68 -12.11 -1.79
C GLN A 14 -10.33 -11.61 -2.29
N THR A 15 -9.28 -12.20 -1.79
CA THR A 15 -7.90 -11.96 -2.19
C THR A 15 -7.49 -13.14 -3.05
N TYR A 16 -7.01 -12.87 -4.26
CA TYR A 16 -6.52 -13.88 -5.16
C TYR A 16 -5.01 -13.78 -5.24
N GLY A 17 -4.34 -14.90 -5.13
CA GLY A 17 -2.90 -14.99 -5.24
C GLY A 17 -2.49 -16.24 -6.00
N TYR A 18 -1.40 -16.14 -6.75
CA TYR A 18 -0.71 -17.26 -7.37
C TYR A 18 0.76 -17.19 -6.96
N ALA A 19 1.33 -18.33 -6.65
CA ALA A 19 2.76 -18.48 -6.39
C ALA A 19 3.27 -19.72 -7.13
N LYS A 20 4.43 -19.60 -7.76
CA LYS A 20 5.04 -20.74 -8.46
C LYS A 20 5.70 -21.72 -7.49
N ARG A 21 6.30 -21.19 -6.44
CA ARG A 21 6.97 -21.98 -5.42
C ARG A 21 6.74 -21.35 -4.05
N LEU A 22 6.55 -22.19 -3.06
CA LEU A 22 6.49 -21.81 -1.66
C LEU A 22 7.50 -22.70 -0.92
N ASN A 23 8.45 -22.09 -0.24
CA ASN A 23 9.51 -22.76 0.51
C ASN A 23 9.43 -22.32 1.98
N LYS A 24 9.17 -23.26 2.87
CA LYS A 24 9.22 -23.03 4.30
C LYS A 24 10.66 -23.18 4.76
N VAL A 25 11.32 -22.06 5.10
CA VAL A 25 12.73 -22.04 5.52
C VAL A 25 12.86 -22.52 6.98
N ASP A 26 11.97 -22.00 7.86
CA ASP A 26 11.88 -22.39 9.27
C ASP A 26 10.44 -22.21 9.78
N GLU A 27 10.22 -22.25 11.10
CA GLU A 27 8.88 -22.12 11.69
C GLU A 27 8.25 -20.75 11.49
N SER A 28 9.07 -19.71 11.36
CA SER A 28 8.65 -18.31 11.29
C SER A 28 8.88 -17.66 9.92
N ARG A 29 9.61 -18.35 9.03
CA ARG A 29 10.03 -17.77 7.74
C ARG A 29 9.59 -18.59 6.55
N VAL A 30 8.92 -17.91 5.61
CA VAL A 30 8.43 -18.49 4.36
C VAL A 30 8.89 -17.63 3.18
N GLU A 31 9.55 -18.26 2.21
CA GLU A 31 9.93 -17.68 0.93
C GLU A 31 8.94 -18.10 -0.16
N ILE A 32 8.51 -17.15 -0.97
CA ILE A 32 7.55 -17.37 -2.03
C ILE A 32 8.11 -16.78 -3.33
N ASP A 33 8.19 -17.59 -4.35
CA ASP A 33 8.73 -17.22 -5.67
C ASP A 33 7.62 -16.97 -6.69
N ASP A 34 7.85 -16.00 -7.58
CA ASP A 34 6.99 -15.65 -8.71
C ASP A 34 5.53 -15.46 -8.26
N VAL A 35 5.32 -14.46 -7.44
CA VAL A 35 4.03 -14.18 -6.81
C VAL A 35 3.22 -13.19 -7.63
N MET A 36 1.94 -13.49 -7.80
CA MET A 36 0.93 -12.56 -8.28
C MET A 36 -0.16 -12.42 -7.21
N PHE A 37 -0.55 -11.18 -6.92
CA PHE A 37 -1.56 -10.84 -5.93
C PHE A 37 -2.52 -9.79 -6.47
N THR A 38 -3.82 -9.99 -6.24
CA THR A 38 -4.88 -9.04 -6.57
C THR A 38 -6.10 -9.21 -5.66
N THR A 39 -6.92 -8.18 -5.53
CA THR A 39 -8.27 -8.27 -4.92
C THR A 39 -9.38 -8.25 -5.97
N CYS A 40 -9.01 -8.18 -7.26
CA CYS A 40 -9.95 -8.26 -8.38
C CYS A 40 -10.22 -9.72 -8.75
N ALA A 41 -11.29 -9.97 -9.52
CA ALA A 41 -11.52 -11.28 -10.11
C ALA A 41 -10.33 -11.70 -10.99
N PRO A 42 -9.85 -12.95 -10.89
CA PRO A 42 -8.58 -13.38 -11.50
C PRO A 42 -8.57 -13.36 -13.02
N ASP A 43 -9.73 -13.48 -13.67
CA ASP A 43 -9.82 -13.56 -15.14
C ASP A 43 -9.44 -12.26 -15.86
N ASN A 44 -9.68 -11.10 -15.23
CA ASN A 44 -9.29 -9.80 -15.79
C ASN A 44 -9.10 -8.76 -14.68
N PRO A 45 -8.01 -8.87 -13.90
CA PRO A 45 -7.80 -7.96 -12.79
C PRO A 45 -7.53 -6.54 -13.27
N THR A 46 -8.27 -5.58 -12.72
CA THR A 46 -8.03 -4.15 -12.98
C THR A 46 -6.64 -3.74 -12.50
N TRP A 47 -6.17 -4.36 -11.42
CA TRP A 47 -4.82 -4.17 -10.91
C TRP A 47 -4.26 -5.48 -10.34
N GLN A 48 -2.96 -5.64 -10.41
CA GLN A 48 -2.24 -6.76 -9.80
C GLN A 48 -0.84 -6.33 -9.37
N ILE A 49 -0.34 -6.94 -8.31
CA ILE A 49 1.05 -6.85 -7.91
C ILE A 49 1.73 -8.15 -8.27
N ASN A 50 2.84 -8.07 -9.01
CA ASN A 50 3.72 -9.18 -9.26
C ASN A 50 5.02 -8.95 -8.52
N ALA A 51 5.54 -9.96 -7.83
CA ALA A 51 6.83 -9.91 -7.18
C ALA A 51 7.64 -11.16 -7.56
N LYS A 52 8.94 -10.99 -7.75
CA LYS A 52 9.81 -12.12 -8.07
C LYS A 52 10.01 -13.02 -6.86
N ASN A 53 10.26 -12.41 -5.70
CA ASN A 53 10.38 -13.11 -4.42
C ASN A 53 9.64 -12.34 -3.35
N ILE A 54 9.02 -13.07 -2.44
CA ILE A 54 8.47 -12.53 -1.18
C ILE A 54 9.04 -13.36 -0.04
N ASP A 55 9.62 -12.69 0.95
CA ASP A 55 10.07 -13.28 2.20
C ASP A 55 9.12 -12.83 3.31
N ILE A 56 8.47 -13.76 3.97
CA ILE A 56 7.56 -13.52 5.07
C ILE A 56 8.20 -13.98 6.36
N ASN A 57 8.34 -13.08 7.33
CA ASN A 57 8.86 -13.39 8.65
C ASN A 57 7.83 -13.04 9.73
N THR A 58 7.23 -14.05 10.34
CA THR A 58 6.19 -13.91 11.36
C THR A 58 6.74 -13.44 12.71
N ASP A 59 8.02 -13.65 13.01
CA ASP A 59 8.65 -13.15 14.23
C ASP A 59 8.76 -11.64 14.22
N THR A 60 9.15 -11.07 13.08
CA THR A 60 9.24 -9.62 12.90
C THR A 60 7.91 -8.99 12.52
N GLY A 61 6.91 -9.78 12.08
CA GLY A 61 5.64 -9.31 11.56
C GLY A 61 5.78 -8.57 10.23
N ARG A 62 6.82 -8.90 9.44
CA ARG A 62 7.16 -8.20 8.20
C ARG A 62 7.21 -9.16 7.03
N GLY A 63 6.76 -8.64 5.88
CA GLY A 63 6.99 -9.23 4.57
C GLY A 63 7.91 -8.33 3.76
N GLU A 64 8.80 -8.92 3.00
CA GLU A 64 9.73 -8.25 2.09
C GLU A 64 9.50 -8.77 0.68
N ALA A 65 9.19 -7.89 -0.24
CA ALA A 65 9.02 -8.22 -1.65
C ALA A 65 10.15 -7.64 -2.47
N TYR A 66 10.66 -8.44 -3.37
CA TYR A 66 11.75 -8.07 -4.28
C TYR A 66 11.24 -8.05 -5.72
N ASN A 67 11.67 -7.00 -6.47
CA ASN A 67 11.25 -6.78 -7.85
C ASN A 67 9.73 -6.76 -7.99
N ALA A 68 9.06 -6.01 -7.12
CA ALA A 68 7.62 -5.86 -7.14
C ALA A 68 7.20 -4.89 -8.24
N THR A 69 6.19 -5.28 -9.02
CA THR A 69 5.62 -4.47 -10.10
C THR A 69 4.11 -4.38 -9.90
N LEU A 70 3.60 -3.16 -9.75
CA LEU A 70 2.17 -2.88 -9.82
C LEU A 70 1.78 -2.71 -11.28
N LYS A 71 0.81 -3.51 -11.74
CA LYS A 71 0.21 -3.40 -13.06
C LYS A 71 -1.24 -2.97 -12.95
N VAL A 72 -1.67 -2.11 -13.85
CA VAL A 72 -3.06 -1.72 -14.05
C VAL A 72 -3.44 -2.06 -15.46
N LYS A 73 -4.48 -2.88 -15.64
CA LYS A 73 -4.89 -3.42 -16.95
C LYS A 73 -3.70 -3.94 -17.77
N ASN A 74 -2.85 -4.77 -17.17
CA ASN A 74 -1.62 -5.31 -17.72
C ASN A 74 -0.47 -4.32 -18.00
N THR A 75 -0.68 -3.02 -17.85
CA THR A 75 0.37 -2.01 -18.00
C THR A 75 1.12 -1.83 -16.69
N PRO A 76 2.46 -1.97 -16.66
CA PRO A 76 3.24 -1.70 -15.46
C PRO A 76 3.23 -0.19 -15.18
N VAL A 77 2.77 0.20 -13.99
CA VAL A 77 2.66 1.62 -13.58
C VAL A 77 3.62 1.98 -12.48
N LEU A 78 4.09 1.01 -11.70
CA LEU A 78 5.05 1.22 -10.62
C LEU A 78 5.95 -0.01 -10.49
N TYR A 79 7.26 0.24 -10.39
CA TYR A 79 8.25 -0.79 -10.10
C TYR A 79 9.00 -0.44 -8.82
N LEU A 80 9.08 -1.40 -7.90
CA LEU A 80 9.79 -1.31 -6.65
C LEU A 80 10.83 -2.44 -6.59
N PRO A 81 12.12 -2.12 -6.61
CA PRO A 81 13.16 -3.16 -6.49
C PRO A 81 13.10 -3.87 -5.13
N TYR A 82 12.69 -3.15 -4.10
CA TYR A 82 12.47 -3.64 -2.74
C TYR A 82 11.26 -2.97 -2.12
N PHE A 83 10.41 -3.76 -1.47
CA PHE A 83 9.21 -3.29 -0.80
C PHE A 83 9.00 -4.10 0.48
N ASN A 84 8.98 -3.41 1.62
CA ASN A 84 8.78 -4.01 2.93
C ASN A 84 7.41 -3.61 3.47
N PHE A 85 6.58 -4.57 3.90
CA PHE A 85 5.21 -4.35 4.33
C PHE A 85 4.86 -5.13 5.60
N PRO A 86 3.92 -4.64 6.44
CA PRO A 86 3.44 -5.38 7.61
C PRO A 86 2.56 -6.57 7.18
N ILE A 87 2.68 -7.68 7.88
CA ILE A 87 1.84 -8.87 7.69
C ILE A 87 0.88 -9.10 8.86
N ASP A 88 1.03 -8.34 9.94
CA ASP A 88 0.19 -8.38 11.13
C ASP A 88 -0.13 -6.96 11.64
N ASP A 89 -0.91 -6.87 12.73
CA ASP A 89 -1.39 -5.61 13.31
C ASP A 89 -0.37 -4.93 14.25
N ARG A 90 0.86 -5.45 14.37
CA ARG A 90 1.91 -4.81 15.17
C ARG A 90 2.27 -3.45 14.58
N ARG A 91 2.42 -2.45 15.45
CA ARG A 91 2.86 -1.11 15.03
C ARG A 91 4.35 -1.13 14.71
N THR A 92 4.67 -1.33 13.44
CA THR A 92 6.05 -1.31 12.93
C THR A 92 6.16 -0.30 11.78
N SER A 93 7.29 0.42 11.72
CA SER A 93 7.56 1.32 10.59
C SER A 93 7.71 0.53 9.31
N GLY A 94 7.21 1.08 8.19
CA GLY A 94 7.35 0.47 6.87
C GLY A 94 6.28 0.91 5.88
N PHE A 95 6.38 0.41 4.67
CA PHE A 95 5.37 0.68 3.65
C PHE A 95 4.04 0.06 4.04
N LEU A 96 2.97 0.82 3.79
CA LEU A 96 1.60 0.30 3.82
C LEU A 96 1.22 -0.17 2.41
N LEU A 97 0.12 -0.91 2.32
CA LEU A 97 -0.35 -1.38 1.02
C LEU A 97 -0.60 -0.21 0.06
N PRO A 98 -0.12 -0.30 -1.18
CA PRO A 98 -0.39 0.71 -2.19
C PRO A 98 -1.89 0.88 -2.41
N ARG A 99 -2.31 2.11 -2.66
CA ARG A 99 -3.68 2.44 -3.04
C ARG A 99 -3.68 3.02 -4.43
N GLY A 100 -4.61 2.59 -5.26
CA GLY A 100 -4.83 3.15 -6.60
C GLY A 100 -6.25 3.66 -6.73
N GLY A 101 -6.43 4.72 -7.48
CA GLY A 101 -7.73 5.30 -7.75
C GLY A 101 -7.80 5.89 -9.16
N PHE A 102 -9.02 5.92 -9.71
CA PHE A 102 -9.33 6.67 -10.93
C PHE A 102 -10.09 7.93 -10.54
N SER A 103 -9.71 9.07 -11.09
CA SER A 103 -10.52 10.28 -10.96
C SER A 103 -11.71 10.21 -11.91
N THR A 104 -12.73 11.05 -11.67
CA THR A 104 -13.89 11.19 -12.55
C THR A 104 -13.51 11.67 -13.95
N GLU A 105 -12.37 12.32 -14.10
CA GLU A 105 -11.81 12.84 -15.36
C GLU A 105 -10.93 11.80 -16.09
N GLY A 106 -10.85 10.55 -15.56
CA GLY A 106 -10.14 9.45 -16.21
C GLY A 106 -8.67 9.35 -15.86
N SER A 107 -8.11 10.23 -15.02
CA SER A 107 -6.74 10.11 -14.57
C SER A 107 -6.59 9.01 -13.51
N PHE A 108 -5.47 8.30 -13.57
CA PHE A 108 -5.14 7.28 -12.60
C PHE A 108 -4.11 7.83 -11.60
N ASN A 109 -4.27 7.49 -10.33
CA ASN A 109 -3.28 7.80 -9.29
C ASN A 109 -2.86 6.56 -8.52
N VAL A 110 -1.61 6.56 -8.05
CA VAL A 110 -1.04 5.55 -7.17
C VAL A 110 -0.46 6.23 -5.94
N GLN A 111 -0.86 5.77 -4.78
CA GLN A 111 -0.38 6.20 -3.48
C GLN A 111 0.46 5.08 -2.87
N LEU A 112 1.64 5.41 -2.36
CA LEU A 112 2.53 4.48 -1.67
C LEU A 112 2.85 4.99 -0.27
N PRO A 113 1.96 4.81 0.73
CA PRO A 113 2.18 5.34 2.06
C PRO A 113 3.34 4.62 2.77
N TYR A 114 4.17 5.40 3.46
CA TYR A 114 5.16 4.89 4.40
C TYR A 114 4.81 5.36 5.81
N TYR A 115 4.66 4.41 6.72
CA TYR A 115 4.32 4.64 8.12
C TYR A 115 5.58 4.66 8.98
N PHE A 116 5.70 5.67 9.83
CA PHE A 116 6.74 5.82 10.83
C PHE A 116 6.16 5.60 12.22
N ASN A 117 6.53 4.50 12.87
CA ASN A 117 6.25 4.24 14.27
C ASN A 117 7.31 4.96 15.13
N LEU A 118 7.09 6.22 15.42
CA LEU A 118 8.07 7.09 16.09
C LEU A 118 8.13 6.82 17.60
N ALA A 119 6.95 6.70 18.24
CA ALA A 119 6.81 6.40 19.66
C ALA A 119 5.43 5.78 19.96
N PRO A 120 5.20 5.24 21.18
CA PRO A 120 3.91 4.68 21.53
C PRO A 120 2.73 5.67 21.39
N ASN A 121 3.00 6.96 21.56
CA ASN A 121 2.00 8.03 21.62
C ASN A 121 2.05 9.01 20.44
N TYR A 122 2.94 8.81 19.46
CA TYR A 122 2.93 9.58 18.21
C TYR A 122 3.52 8.79 17.05
N ASP A 123 3.01 9.06 15.87
CA ASP A 123 3.43 8.46 14.62
C ASP A 123 3.28 9.44 13.45
N ALA A 124 3.85 9.08 12.31
CA ALA A 124 3.71 9.84 11.09
C ALA A 124 3.49 8.92 9.90
N THR A 125 2.81 9.43 8.87
CA THR A 125 2.68 8.76 7.59
C THR A 125 3.06 9.73 6.49
N VAL A 126 3.94 9.33 5.59
CA VAL A 126 4.28 10.09 4.40
C VAL A 126 3.79 9.33 3.19
N THR A 127 2.98 9.99 2.37
CA THR A 127 2.30 9.39 1.22
C THR A 127 2.68 10.12 -0.07
N PRO A 128 3.67 9.64 -0.83
CA PRO A 128 3.83 10.05 -2.22
C PRO A 128 2.64 9.56 -3.04
N THR A 129 2.08 10.45 -3.84
CA THR A 129 1.02 10.17 -4.81
C THR A 129 1.52 10.49 -6.20
N ILE A 130 1.50 9.51 -7.08
CA ILE A 130 1.88 9.64 -8.49
C ILE A 130 0.59 9.70 -9.30
N PHE A 131 0.47 10.71 -10.14
CA PHE A 131 -0.65 10.90 -11.05
C PHE A 131 -0.19 10.66 -12.49
N THR A 132 -1.12 10.28 -13.37
CA THR A 132 -0.82 10.13 -14.80
C THR A 132 -0.83 11.46 -15.56
N ASP A 133 -1.53 12.46 -15.04
CA ASP A 133 -1.83 13.74 -15.70
C ASP A 133 -1.22 14.97 -15.01
N ARG A 134 -0.65 14.81 -13.83
CA ARG A 134 -0.02 15.92 -13.08
C ARG A 134 1.26 15.50 -12.36
N ASN A 135 1.94 16.46 -11.75
CA ASN A 135 3.17 16.20 -11.00
C ASN A 135 2.90 15.37 -9.73
N PRO A 136 3.90 14.64 -9.23
CA PRO A 136 3.76 13.89 -7.98
C PRO A 136 3.47 14.82 -6.79
N MET A 137 2.56 14.39 -5.92
CA MET A 137 2.21 15.07 -4.67
C MET A 137 2.79 14.30 -3.48
N LEU A 138 3.25 15.01 -2.48
CA LEU A 138 3.67 14.44 -1.21
C LEU A 138 2.71 14.90 -0.11
N THR A 139 2.08 13.95 0.58
CA THR A 139 1.22 14.22 1.74
C THR A 139 1.90 13.68 2.98
N GLY A 140 1.99 14.51 4.03
CA GLY A 140 2.46 14.15 5.37
C GLY A 140 1.32 14.22 6.36
N GLU A 141 1.17 13.20 7.19
CA GLU A 141 0.27 13.17 8.34
C GLU A 141 1.09 12.87 9.59
N PHE A 142 0.95 13.67 10.62
CA PHE A 142 1.52 13.44 11.94
C PHE A 142 0.39 13.31 12.95
N ARG A 143 0.38 12.25 13.77
CA ARG A 143 -0.63 11.99 14.79
C ARG A 143 0.01 11.92 16.17
N TYR A 144 -0.66 12.46 17.16
CA TYR A 144 -0.20 12.45 18.53
C TYR A 144 -1.33 12.18 19.52
N LEU A 145 -0.94 11.55 20.63
CA LEU A 145 -1.78 11.32 21.80
C LEU A 145 -0.98 11.72 23.05
N THR A 146 -1.44 12.73 23.76
CA THR A 146 -0.78 13.24 24.96
C THR A 146 -1.76 13.26 26.14
N GLU A 147 -1.26 13.07 27.34
CA GLU A 147 -2.10 13.09 28.56
C GLU A 147 -2.70 14.48 28.83
N LYS A 148 -1.95 15.56 28.53
CA LYS A 148 -2.37 16.93 28.83
C LYS A 148 -3.20 17.58 27.72
N PHE A 149 -2.90 17.30 26.44
CA PHE A 149 -3.50 17.97 25.29
C PHE A 149 -4.41 17.05 24.48
N GLY A 150 -4.63 15.81 24.95
CA GLY A 150 -5.46 14.83 24.25
C GLY A 150 -4.81 14.32 22.97
N TYR A 151 -5.62 14.00 21.97
CA TYR A 151 -5.15 13.49 20.67
C TYR A 151 -5.39 14.52 19.56
N GLY A 152 -4.57 14.42 18.52
CA GLY A 152 -4.75 15.25 17.34
C GLY A 152 -3.93 14.73 16.15
N SER A 153 -4.21 15.31 14.97
CA SER A 153 -3.44 15.09 13.76
C SER A 153 -3.16 16.41 13.04
N LEU A 154 -1.99 16.46 12.42
CA LEU A 154 -1.56 17.51 11.52
C LEU A 154 -1.32 16.91 10.16
N THR A 155 -1.99 17.42 9.13
CA THR A 155 -1.85 16.94 7.75
C THR A 155 -1.46 18.10 6.86
N GLY A 156 -0.46 17.87 6.00
CA GLY A 156 -0.03 18.82 4.99
C GLY A 156 0.26 18.12 3.68
N SER A 157 0.02 18.80 2.56
CA SER A 157 0.33 18.29 1.22
C SER A 157 1.16 19.30 0.44
N TYR A 158 2.08 18.80 -0.34
CA TYR A 158 2.94 19.58 -1.22
C TYR A 158 2.87 19.02 -2.65
N LEU A 159 2.48 19.88 -3.57
CA LEU A 159 2.39 19.57 -5.01
C LEU A 159 3.26 20.60 -5.76
N PRO A 160 4.46 20.22 -6.23
CA PRO A 160 5.31 21.14 -6.98
C PRO A 160 4.77 21.33 -8.40
N ASN A 161 4.68 22.59 -8.86
CA ASN A 161 4.37 22.97 -10.24
C ASN A 161 3.18 22.19 -10.83
N ASP A 162 1.97 22.46 -10.34
CA ASP A 162 0.77 21.79 -10.87
C ASP A 162 0.61 22.14 -12.35
N LYS A 163 0.72 21.12 -13.21
CA LYS A 163 0.60 21.29 -14.68
C LYS A 163 -0.79 21.77 -15.07
N GLN A 164 -1.82 21.40 -14.32
CA GLN A 164 -3.19 21.77 -14.60
C GLN A 164 -3.43 23.27 -14.34
N TYR A 165 -2.77 23.85 -13.33
CA TYR A 165 -2.86 25.28 -13.02
C TYR A 165 -2.11 26.15 -14.03
N ASN A 166 -0.99 25.68 -14.57
CA ASN A 166 -0.19 26.41 -15.56
C ASN A 166 -0.81 26.45 -16.96
N ASP A 167 -1.77 25.60 -17.28
CA ASP A 167 -2.46 25.58 -18.58
C ASP A 167 -3.71 26.51 -18.61
N GLU A 168 -4.26 26.90 -17.45
CA GLU A 168 -5.36 27.88 -17.39
C GLU A 168 -4.92 29.34 -17.54
N ASP A 169 -3.63 29.63 -17.32
CA ASP A 169 -3.06 31.00 -17.44
C ASP A 169 -2.42 31.29 -18.82
N ARG A 170 -2.66 30.44 -19.84
CA ARG A 170 -2.25 30.65 -21.22
C ARG A 170 -3.45 30.72 -22.16
#